data_c21d7843a138da12a0c729dbe9558826
#
_entry.id   c21d7843a138da12a0c729dbe9558826
#
_cell.length_a   1.000
_cell.length_b   1.000
_cell.length_c   1.000
_cell.angle_alpha   90.00
_cell.angle_beta   90.00
_cell.angle_gamma   90.00
#
_symmetry.space_group_name_H-M   'P 1'
#
loop_
_entity.id
_entity.type
_entity.pdbx_description
1 polymer ?
#
loop_
_entity_poly.entity_id
_entity_poly.type
_entity_poly.pdbx_seq_one_letter_code
_entity_poly.pdbx_strand_id
1 'polypeptide(L)'
;MLETQGFVLLPGLLTPDDCATLAAEVDKYLPLQDGNTARPPNSGGQRNLLKYPWCKALAERLQGMPAIAPLLPTSSVAVQCTYFEKTRARNWLVPLHQDLSIPVAERVEHPALRGWSEKDGALFVQPPARLLQELLAVRLHLDPCQGEDGPLRVVPATHQLGVLTPRNAQALRDASGEVLCVADLGTALAMRPLLLHASSKSTSNRPRRVLHFVFGPATLPWGLAWSKAVLS
;
A
#
# COMPACT_ATOMS: atom_id res chain seq x y z
N MET A 1 15.62 0.35 -11.24
CA MET A 1 15.22 -0.59 -10.15
C MET A 1 13.72 -0.84 -10.13
N LEU A 2 12.85 0.17 -10.11
CA LEU A 2 11.38 -0.06 -10.08
C LEU A 2 10.91 -0.89 -11.29
N GLU A 3 11.35 -0.58 -12.50
CA GLU A 3 10.95 -1.28 -13.72
C GLU A 3 11.49 -2.73 -13.81
N THR A 4 12.68 -2.98 -13.29
CA THR A 4 13.30 -4.31 -13.38
C THR A 4 13.00 -5.19 -12.18
N GLN A 5 13.00 -4.64 -10.98
CA GLN A 5 12.80 -5.38 -9.72
C GLN A 5 11.37 -5.28 -9.18
N GLY A 6 10.60 -4.27 -9.63
CA GLY A 6 9.24 -4.02 -9.14
C GLY A 6 9.16 -3.20 -7.86
N PHE A 7 10.30 -2.80 -7.29
CA PHE A 7 10.37 -1.96 -6.10
C PHE A 7 11.65 -1.14 -6.01
N VAL A 8 11.61 -0.09 -5.19
CA VAL A 8 12.77 0.73 -4.83
C VAL A 8 12.57 1.33 -3.44
N LEU A 9 13.62 1.32 -2.63
CA LEU A 9 13.67 2.04 -1.36
C LEU A 9 14.21 3.45 -1.61
N LEU A 10 13.58 4.43 -0.98
CA LEU A 10 13.90 5.86 -1.05
C LEU A 10 14.18 6.35 0.37
N PRO A 11 15.41 6.22 0.87
CA PRO A 11 15.78 6.63 2.22
C PRO A 11 15.63 8.14 2.40
N GLY A 12 15.20 8.57 3.60
CA GLY A 12 15.14 9.98 3.97
C GLY A 12 14.15 10.81 3.14
N LEU A 13 13.11 10.18 2.58
CA LEU A 13 12.07 10.90 1.83
C LEU A 13 11.32 11.89 2.72
N LEU A 14 11.07 11.52 3.96
CA LEU A 14 10.47 12.36 4.99
C LEU A 14 11.50 12.65 6.09
N THR A 15 11.45 13.87 6.63
CA THR A 15 12.25 14.22 7.81
C THR A 15 11.65 13.58 9.08
N PRO A 16 12.42 13.51 10.19
CA PRO A 16 11.87 13.08 11.47
C PRO A 16 10.66 13.92 11.93
N ASP A 17 10.68 15.24 11.68
CA ASP A 17 9.59 16.15 12.03
C ASP A 17 8.35 15.89 11.17
N ASP A 18 8.51 15.59 9.87
CA ASP A 18 7.41 15.13 9.02
C ASP A 18 6.78 13.86 9.60
N CYS A 19 7.59 12.88 9.96
CA CYS A 19 7.10 11.61 10.52
C CYS A 19 6.36 11.83 11.85
N ALA A 20 6.87 12.67 12.73
CA ALA A 20 6.22 13.01 14.00
C ALA A 20 4.88 13.72 13.77
N THR A 21 4.84 14.68 12.86
CA THR A 21 3.61 15.39 12.48
C THR A 21 2.56 14.44 11.92
N LEU A 22 2.96 13.57 10.98
CA LEU A 22 2.04 12.58 10.39
C LEU A 22 1.56 11.54 11.40
N ALA A 23 2.41 11.13 12.34
CA ALA A 23 2.03 10.25 13.42
C ALA A 23 0.96 10.92 14.33
N ALA A 24 1.13 12.19 14.67
CA ALA A 24 0.16 12.95 15.45
C ALA A 24 -1.19 13.12 14.71
N GLU A 25 -1.16 13.37 13.39
CA GLU A 25 -2.39 13.41 12.58
C GLU A 25 -3.09 12.05 12.58
N VAL A 26 -2.34 10.95 12.44
CA VAL A 26 -2.90 9.60 12.53
C VAL A 26 -3.57 9.38 13.90
N ASP A 27 -2.89 9.69 14.99
CA ASP A 27 -3.39 9.49 16.36
C ASP A 27 -4.65 10.34 16.63
N LYS A 28 -4.73 11.54 16.06
CA LYS A 28 -5.89 12.44 16.19
C LYS A 28 -7.13 11.91 15.46
N TYR A 29 -6.98 11.40 14.25
CA TYR A 29 -8.10 10.97 13.41
C TYR A 29 -8.41 9.47 13.51
N LEU A 30 -7.47 8.70 14.02
CA LEU A 30 -7.56 7.26 14.17
C LEU A 30 -7.18 6.86 15.60
N PRO A 31 -7.83 7.43 16.63
CA PRO A 31 -7.47 7.16 18.01
C PRO A 31 -7.45 5.66 18.27
N LEU A 32 -6.45 5.20 19.01
CA LEU A 32 -6.43 3.85 19.56
C LEU A 32 -7.72 3.68 20.37
N GLN A 33 -8.61 2.83 19.90
CA GLN A 33 -9.85 2.59 20.61
C GLN A 33 -9.53 1.71 21.81
N ASP A 34 -9.56 2.33 22.98
CA ASP A 34 -9.54 1.62 24.26
C ASP A 34 -10.73 0.67 24.33
N GLY A 35 -10.43 -0.61 24.28
CA GLY A 35 -11.17 -1.72 24.89
C GLY A 35 -12.59 -2.04 24.43
N ASN A 36 -13.32 -1.23 23.68
CA ASN A 36 -14.75 -1.48 23.47
C ASN A 36 -15.39 -1.14 22.13
N THR A 37 -14.65 -1.07 21.05
CA THR A 37 -15.25 -1.01 19.71
C THR A 37 -14.58 -2.02 18.78
N ALA A 38 -15.43 -2.83 18.18
CA ALA A 38 -15.18 -4.06 17.47
C ALA A 38 -14.30 -3.93 16.23
N ARG A 39 -13.00 -3.58 16.38
CA ARG A 39 -12.03 -3.93 15.38
C ARG A 39 -11.34 -5.22 15.81
N PRO A 40 -11.49 -6.32 15.04
CA PRO A 40 -10.79 -7.55 15.37
C PRO A 40 -9.28 -7.28 15.48
N PRO A 41 -8.57 -7.86 16.45
CA PRO A 41 -7.11 -7.71 16.59
C PRO A 41 -6.32 -8.04 15.33
N ASN A 42 -6.93 -8.73 14.39
CA ASN A 42 -6.37 -9.20 13.13
C ASN A 42 -6.85 -8.41 11.90
N SER A 43 -7.58 -7.30 12.04
CA SER A 43 -7.98 -6.49 10.88
C SER A 43 -6.76 -5.79 10.29
N GLY A 44 -6.38 -6.18 9.07
CA GLY A 44 -5.32 -5.49 8.34
C GLY A 44 -5.71 -4.04 8.06
N GLY A 45 -4.91 -3.08 8.45
CA GLY A 45 -4.91 -1.66 8.13
C GLY A 45 -6.24 -0.88 8.16
N GLN A 46 -6.17 0.42 8.34
CA GLN A 46 -7.30 1.33 8.18
C GLN A 46 -7.28 1.95 6.79
N ARG A 47 -8.34 1.74 6.00
CA ARG A 47 -8.49 2.26 4.64
C ARG A 47 -9.17 3.61 4.59
N ASN A 48 -9.27 4.17 3.39
CA ASN A 48 -10.03 5.39 3.08
C ASN A 48 -9.50 6.66 3.77
N LEU A 49 -8.18 6.75 4.04
CA LEU A 49 -7.59 7.93 4.68
C LEU A 49 -7.63 9.17 3.80
N LEU A 50 -7.77 9.04 2.48
CA LEU A 50 -7.94 10.18 1.57
C LEU A 50 -9.21 11.03 1.83
N LYS A 51 -10.09 10.60 2.73
CA LYS A 51 -11.20 11.45 3.22
C LYS A 51 -10.71 12.59 4.13
N TYR A 52 -9.52 12.48 4.72
CA TYR A 52 -8.96 13.48 5.61
C TYR A 52 -8.11 14.50 4.84
N PRO A 53 -8.26 15.82 5.12
CA PRO A 53 -7.52 16.87 4.41
C PRO A 53 -6.01 16.72 4.51
N TRP A 54 -5.46 16.35 5.68
CA TRP A 54 -4.02 16.13 5.86
C TRP A 54 -3.48 15.03 4.95
N CYS A 55 -4.26 13.96 4.74
CA CYS A 55 -3.83 12.83 3.90
C CYS A 55 -3.88 13.20 2.40
N LYS A 56 -4.84 14.04 1.99
CA LYS A 56 -4.86 14.58 0.62
C LYS A 56 -3.66 15.47 0.37
N ALA A 57 -3.39 16.43 1.27
CA ALA A 57 -2.22 17.32 1.16
C ALA A 57 -0.90 16.53 1.10
N LEU A 58 -0.77 15.44 1.88
CA LEU A 58 0.39 14.57 1.79
C LEU A 58 0.47 13.85 0.43
N ALA A 59 -0.64 13.39 -0.13
CA ALA A 59 -0.68 12.76 -1.45
C ALA A 59 -0.20 13.73 -2.56
N GLU A 60 -0.70 14.97 -2.55
CA GLU A 60 -0.27 16.04 -3.46
C GLU A 60 1.23 16.35 -3.29
N ARG A 61 1.70 16.47 -2.04
CA ARG A 61 3.12 16.65 -1.75
C ARG A 61 3.97 15.52 -2.32
N LEU A 62 3.55 14.26 -2.15
CA LEU A 62 4.27 13.09 -2.70
C LEU A 62 4.37 13.15 -4.22
N GLN A 63 3.30 13.52 -4.92
CA GLN A 63 3.28 13.66 -6.38
C GLN A 63 4.30 14.71 -6.88
N GLY A 64 4.53 15.78 -6.11
CA GLY A 64 5.50 16.83 -6.43
C GLY A 64 6.93 16.53 -5.99
N MET A 65 7.19 15.48 -5.22
CA MET A 65 8.54 15.16 -4.74
C MET A 65 9.46 14.66 -5.86
N PRO A 66 10.67 15.21 -6.02
CA PRO A 66 11.62 14.80 -7.08
C PRO A 66 11.96 13.31 -7.07
N ALA A 67 11.90 12.65 -5.90
CA ALA A 67 12.15 11.22 -5.77
C ALA A 67 10.95 10.34 -6.15
N ILE A 68 9.74 10.87 -6.13
CA ILE A 68 8.49 10.13 -6.40
C ILE A 68 7.94 10.45 -7.80
N ALA A 69 7.92 11.73 -8.20
CA ALA A 69 7.33 12.20 -9.45
C ALA A 69 7.78 11.40 -10.69
N PRO A 70 9.10 11.08 -10.87
CA PRO A 70 9.55 10.28 -12.01
C PRO A 70 9.10 8.81 -11.99
N LEU A 71 8.64 8.30 -10.84
CA LEU A 71 8.18 6.92 -10.69
C LEU A 71 6.68 6.78 -10.98
N LEU A 72 5.94 7.89 -10.93
CA LEU A 72 4.52 7.92 -11.15
C LEU A 72 4.19 7.85 -12.65
N PRO A 73 3.10 7.16 -13.00
CA PRO A 73 2.55 7.26 -14.35
C PRO A 73 2.16 8.71 -14.68
N THR A 74 2.22 9.07 -15.95
CA THR A 74 1.75 10.39 -16.43
C THR A 74 0.30 10.63 -15.99
N SER A 75 0.01 11.82 -15.49
CA SER A 75 -1.33 12.20 -15.02
C SER A 75 -1.90 11.26 -13.96
N SER A 76 -1.05 10.71 -13.09
CA SER A 76 -1.51 9.88 -11.99
C SER A 76 -2.14 10.69 -10.86
N VAL A 77 -3.09 10.09 -10.16
CA VAL A 77 -3.78 10.64 -8.99
C VAL A 77 -3.67 9.65 -7.82
N ALA A 78 -3.67 10.16 -6.60
CA ALA A 78 -3.77 9.28 -5.43
C ALA A 78 -5.20 8.75 -5.29
N VAL A 79 -5.34 7.43 -5.28
CA VAL A 79 -6.65 6.74 -5.31
C VAL A 79 -6.97 6.00 -4.03
N GLN A 80 -5.96 5.73 -3.21
CA GLN A 80 -6.11 5.05 -1.92
C GLN A 80 -4.99 5.47 -0.97
N CYS A 81 -5.32 5.55 0.31
CA CYS A 81 -4.35 5.52 1.40
C CYS A 81 -4.86 4.61 2.50
N THR A 82 -3.99 3.70 2.95
CA THR A 82 -4.25 2.76 4.04
C THR A 82 -3.18 2.92 5.11
N TYR A 83 -3.60 3.06 6.35
CA TYR A 83 -2.71 3.05 7.50
C TYR A 83 -2.55 1.63 8.02
N PHE A 84 -1.33 1.19 8.20
CA PHE A 84 -0.97 -0.09 8.80
C PHE A 84 -0.15 0.14 10.06
N GLU A 85 -0.55 -0.49 11.14
CA GLU A 85 0.18 -0.44 12.40
C GLU A 85 0.36 -1.86 12.95
N LYS A 86 1.59 -2.24 13.21
CA LYS A 86 1.91 -3.42 14.03
C LYS A 86 2.42 -2.98 15.39
N THR A 87 1.84 -3.54 16.42
CA THR A 87 2.24 -3.39 17.82
C THR A 87 2.18 -4.77 18.47
N ARG A 88 2.62 -4.87 19.72
CA ARG A 88 2.47 -6.12 20.48
C ARG A 88 1.00 -6.60 20.57
N ALA A 89 0.06 -5.67 20.73
CA ALA A 89 -1.36 -5.98 20.83
C ALA A 89 -2.02 -6.20 19.46
N ARG A 90 -1.45 -5.65 18.39
CA ARG A 90 -1.99 -5.72 17.04
C ARG A 90 -0.91 -6.24 16.09
N ASN A 91 -0.85 -7.55 15.94
CA ASN A 91 0.24 -8.23 15.22
C ASN A 91 -0.30 -9.39 14.38
N TRP A 92 -0.19 -9.26 13.06
CA TRP A 92 -0.70 -10.25 12.12
C TRP A 92 0.33 -10.59 11.04
N LEU A 93 0.18 -11.80 10.49
CA LEU A 93 0.93 -12.24 9.32
C LEU A 93 0.17 -11.80 8.06
N VAL A 94 0.89 -11.30 7.07
CA VAL A 94 0.39 -11.10 5.72
C VAL A 94 0.97 -12.21 4.84
N PRO A 95 0.12 -13.14 4.35
CA PRO A 95 0.59 -14.23 3.48
C PRO A 95 1.13 -13.68 2.15
N LEU A 96 1.85 -14.50 1.41
CA LEU A 96 2.36 -14.15 0.08
C LEU A 96 1.19 -13.86 -0.87
N HIS A 97 1.19 -12.68 -1.49
CA HIS A 97 0.12 -12.23 -2.38
C HIS A 97 0.59 -11.12 -3.32
N GLN A 98 -0.28 -10.75 -4.25
CA GLN A 98 -0.25 -9.54 -5.06
C GLN A 98 -1.43 -8.64 -4.68
N ASP A 99 -1.30 -7.33 -4.80
CA ASP A 99 -2.41 -6.39 -4.63
C ASP A 99 -3.24 -6.35 -5.93
N LEU A 100 -4.39 -7.02 -5.92
CA LEU A 100 -5.21 -7.24 -7.12
C LEU A 100 -6.47 -6.37 -7.17
N SER A 101 -6.83 -5.67 -6.12
CA SER A 101 -8.11 -4.95 -6.03
C SER A 101 -7.92 -3.45 -5.97
N ILE A 102 -8.73 -2.71 -6.70
CA ILE A 102 -8.78 -1.25 -6.71
C ILE A 102 -10.12 -0.74 -6.14
N PRO A 103 -10.13 0.43 -5.45
CA PRO A 103 -11.36 1.04 -4.94
C PRO A 103 -12.08 1.79 -6.07
N VAL A 104 -13.38 1.55 -6.22
CA VAL A 104 -14.21 2.17 -7.28
C VAL A 104 -15.47 2.81 -6.70
N ALA A 105 -16.03 3.80 -7.41
CA ALA A 105 -17.19 4.55 -6.97
C ALA A 105 -18.47 3.71 -7.01
N GLU A 106 -18.62 2.91 -8.04
CA GLU A 106 -19.81 2.09 -8.28
C GLU A 106 -19.48 0.79 -9.03
N ARG A 107 -20.43 -0.13 -9.01
CA ARG A 107 -20.32 -1.38 -9.74
C ARG A 107 -20.65 -1.17 -11.20
N VAL A 108 -19.81 -1.69 -12.07
CA VAL A 108 -19.98 -1.69 -13.52
C VAL A 108 -20.02 -3.14 -14.02
N GLU A 109 -21.04 -3.50 -14.78
CA GLU A 109 -21.13 -4.81 -15.40
C GLU A 109 -20.25 -4.85 -16.65
N HIS A 110 -19.14 -5.56 -16.56
CA HIS A 110 -18.20 -5.74 -17.67
C HIS A 110 -17.46 -7.08 -17.51
N PRO A 111 -17.30 -7.89 -18.58
CA PRO A 111 -16.72 -9.24 -18.49
C PRO A 111 -15.26 -9.28 -18.04
N ALA A 112 -14.52 -8.17 -18.17
CA ALA A 112 -13.13 -8.06 -17.68
C ALA A 112 -13.04 -7.80 -16.18
N LEU A 113 -14.13 -7.43 -15.49
CA LEU A 113 -14.17 -7.05 -14.09
C LEU A 113 -14.68 -8.21 -13.23
N ARG A 114 -13.93 -8.56 -12.19
CA ARG A 114 -14.26 -9.69 -11.30
C ARG A 114 -13.85 -9.42 -9.87
N GLY A 115 -14.14 -10.35 -8.96
CA GLY A 115 -13.68 -10.27 -7.57
C GLY A 115 -14.23 -9.06 -6.82
N TRP A 116 -15.48 -8.67 -7.10
CA TRP A 116 -16.16 -7.60 -6.41
C TRP A 116 -16.25 -7.88 -4.91
N SER A 117 -15.90 -6.89 -4.10
CA SER A 117 -15.94 -6.99 -2.64
C SER A 117 -16.12 -5.61 -2.01
N GLU A 118 -16.64 -5.60 -0.80
CA GLU A 118 -16.72 -4.39 0.02
C GLU A 118 -15.74 -4.49 1.19
N LYS A 119 -14.97 -3.42 1.44
CA LYS A 119 -13.98 -3.34 2.51
C LYS A 119 -14.04 -1.96 3.15
N ASP A 120 -14.32 -1.89 4.45
CA ASP A 120 -14.42 -0.65 5.22
C ASP A 120 -15.38 0.38 4.56
N GLY A 121 -16.51 -0.09 4.02
CA GLY A 121 -17.53 0.74 3.34
C GLY A 121 -17.11 1.30 1.97
N ALA A 122 -16.10 0.74 1.34
CA ALA A 122 -15.70 1.04 -0.03
C ALA A 122 -15.79 -0.19 -0.92
N LEU A 123 -16.29 0.01 -2.14
CA LEU A 123 -16.39 -1.02 -3.16
C LEU A 123 -15.03 -1.25 -3.83
N PHE A 124 -14.67 -2.50 -4.02
CA PHE A 124 -13.43 -2.93 -4.69
C PHE A 124 -13.74 -3.90 -5.83
N VAL A 125 -12.91 -3.84 -6.87
CA VAL A 125 -12.95 -4.75 -8.00
C VAL A 125 -11.54 -5.20 -8.37
N GLN A 126 -11.42 -6.38 -8.95
CA GLN A 126 -10.18 -6.88 -9.56
C GLN A 126 -10.25 -6.64 -11.08
N PRO A 127 -9.52 -5.63 -11.59
CA PRO A 127 -9.42 -5.37 -13.01
C PRO A 127 -8.37 -6.27 -13.66
N PRO A 128 -8.28 -6.28 -15.00
CA PRO A 128 -7.17 -6.93 -15.71
C PRO A 128 -5.79 -6.44 -15.27
N ALA A 129 -4.79 -7.32 -15.36
CA ALA A 129 -3.41 -7.05 -14.98
C ALA A 129 -2.84 -5.78 -15.60
N ARG A 130 -3.21 -5.46 -16.85
CA ARG A 130 -2.76 -4.26 -17.56
C ARG A 130 -3.05 -2.96 -16.80
N LEU A 131 -4.22 -2.86 -16.13
CA LEU A 131 -4.54 -1.69 -15.31
C LEU A 131 -3.73 -1.71 -14.00
N LEU A 132 -3.55 -2.87 -13.38
CA LEU A 132 -2.75 -2.99 -12.16
C LEU A 132 -1.26 -2.64 -12.39
N GLN A 133 -0.75 -2.86 -13.60
CA GLN A 133 0.60 -2.48 -14.02
C GLN A 133 0.80 -0.96 -14.14
N GLU A 134 -0.30 -0.20 -14.34
CA GLU A 134 -0.27 1.26 -14.37
C GLU A 134 -0.29 1.89 -12.96
N LEU A 135 -0.40 1.09 -11.91
CA LEU A 135 -0.43 1.58 -10.53
C LEU A 135 0.96 1.61 -9.91
N LEU A 136 1.14 2.54 -8.97
CA LEU A 136 2.29 2.59 -8.08
C LEU A 136 1.83 2.68 -6.63
N ALA A 137 2.34 1.79 -5.79
CA ALA A 137 2.19 1.89 -4.35
C ALA A 137 3.41 2.60 -3.75
N VAL A 138 3.18 3.52 -2.80
CA VAL A 138 4.21 4.22 -2.02
C VAL A 138 3.92 4.02 -0.54
N ARG A 139 4.81 3.31 0.15
CA ARG A 139 4.71 3.00 1.57
C ARG A 139 5.67 3.89 2.35
N LEU A 140 5.13 4.80 3.16
CA LEU A 140 5.89 5.71 4.01
C LEU A 140 6.06 5.09 5.39
N HIS A 141 7.29 4.92 5.84
CA HIS A 141 7.59 4.40 7.17
C HIS A 141 7.65 5.56 8.17
N LEU A 142 6.67 5.61 9.07
CA LEU A 142 6.61 6.61 10.15
C LEU A 142 7.42 6.18 11.38
N ASP A 143 7.92 4.95 11.38
CA ASP A 143 8.83 4.39 12.37
C ASP A 143 9.92 3.60 11.65
N PRO A 144 11.10 3.38 12.25
CA PRO A 144 12.06 2.41 11.74
C PRO A 144 11.44 1.02 11.65
N CYS A 145 11.82 0.27 10.63
CA CYS A 145 11.31 -1.09 10.39
C CYS A 145 12.49 -2.02 10.11
N GLN A 146 13.02 -2.65 11.15
CA GLN A 146 14.12 -3.60 11.08
C GLN A 146 13.59 -5.03 10.94
N GLY A 147 14.47 -6.02 10.88
CA GLY A 147 14.11 -7.41 10.64
C GLY A 147 13.04 -7.97 11.58
N GLU A 148 13.13 -7.62 12.87
CA GLU A 148 12.20 -8.05 13.92
C GLU A 148 10.87 -7.30 13.94
N ASP A 149 10.75 -6.17 13.24
CA ASP A 149 9.52 -5.37 13.19
C ASP A 149 8.51 -5.89 12.15
N GLY A 150 8.82 -7.01 11.50
CA GLY A 150 7.99 -7.63 10.46
C GLY A 150 7.92 -6.77 9.20
N PRO A 151 9.06 -6.40 8.60
CA PRO A 151 9.09 -5.64 7.35
C PRO A 151 8.43 -6.39 6.20
N LEU A 152 8.16 -5.69 5.12
CA LEU A 152 7.73 -6.30 3.89
C LEU A 152 8.86 -7.15 3.31
N ARG A 153 8.52 -8.31 2.78
CA ARG A 153 9.40 -9.18 1.98
C ARG A 153 8.82 -9.24 0.58
N VAL A 154 9.64 -9.08 -0.42
CA VAL A 154 9.23 -9.05 -1.82
C VAL A 154 9.98 -10.13 -2.61
N VAL A 155 9.34 -10.67 -3.63
CA VAL A 155 9.98 -11.54 -4.62
C VAL A 155 10.28 -10.70 -5.87
N PRO A 156 11.54 -10.31 -6.11
CA PRO A 156 11.90 -9.37 -7.17
C PRO A 156 11.43 -9.80 -8.56
N ALA A 157 11.14 -8.83 -9.43
CA ALA A 157 10.75 -8.99 -10.85
C ALA A 157 9.40 -9.69 -11.11
N THR A 158 8.71 -10.21 -10.09
CA THR A 158 7.44 -10.95 -10.27
C THR A 158 6.27 -10.09 -10.74
N HIS A 159 6.35 -8.76 -10.62
CA HIS A 159 5.32 -7.81 -11.12
C HIS A 159 5.13 -7.89 -12.65
N GLN A 160 6.13 -8.37 -13.39
CA GLN A 160 6.09 -8.50 -14.86
C GLN A 160 5.32 -9.75 -15.32
N LEU A 161 5.05 -10.69 -14.42
CA LEU A 161 4.43 -11.97 -14.74
C LEU A 161 2.89 -11.96 -14.73
N GLY A 162 2.29 -10.77 -14.57
CA GLY A 162 0.85 -10.62 -14.48
C GLY A 162 0.28 -11.17 -13.16
N VAL A 163 -0.99 -11.60 -13.19
CA VAL A 163 -1.66 -12.19 -12.03
C VAL A 163 -1.26 -13.66 -11.87
N LEU A 164 -0.74 -14.00 -10.71
CA LEU A 164 -0.22 -15.33 -10.41
C LEU A 164 -1.21 -16.16 -9.61
N THR A 165 -1.25 -17.47 -9.88
CA THR A 165 -1.95 -18.41 -9.01
C THR A 165 -1.17 -18.60 -7.70
N PRO A 166 -1.81 -19.01 -6.59
CA PRO A 166 -1.10 -19.28 -5.34
C PRO A 166 0.05 -20.28 -5.49
N ARG A 167 -0.14 -21.31 -6.32
CA ARG A 167 0.89 -22.32 -6.60
C ARG A 167 2.11 -21.73 -7.32
N ASN A 168 1.88 -20.89 -8.34
CA ASN A 168 2.97 -20.25 -9.08
C ASN A 168 3.69 -19.20 -8.21
N ALA A 169 2.94 -18.45 -7.40
CA ALA A 169 3.51 -17.49 -6.45
C ALA A 169 4.46 -18.19 -5.46
N GLN A 170 4.03 -19.33 -4.90
CA GLN A 170 4.85 -20.12 -3.99
C GLN A 170 6.11 -20.67 -4.69
N ALA A 171 5.98 -21.25 -5.88
CA ALA A 171 7.09 -21.78 -6.64
C ALA A 171 8.13 -20.70 -7.00
N LEU A 172 7.67 -19.50 -7.39
CA LEU A 172 8.56 -18.37 -7.67
C LEU A 172 9.33 -17.92 -6.43
N ARG A 173 8.64 -17.81 -5.29
CA ARG A 173 9.31 -17.49 -4.03
C ARG A 173 10.38 -18.51 -3.67
N ASP A 174 10.07 -19.79 -3.80
CA ASP A 174 10.98 -20.88 -3.42
C ASP A 174 12.20 -20.95 -4.37
N ALA A 175 12.03 -20.57 -5.64
CA ALA A 175 13.11 -20.54 -6.63
C ALA A 175 13.98 -19.27 -6.56
N SER A 176 13.38 -18.10 -6.31
CA SER A 176 14.07 -16.80 -6.40
C SER A 176 14.43 -16.20 -5.04
N GLY A 177 13.85 -16.71 -3.95
CA GLY A 177 13.98 -16.14 -2.62
C GLY A 177 13.19 -14.84 -2.43
N GLU A 178 13.33 -14.27 -1.26
CA GLU A 178 12.69 -13.00 -0.87
C GLU A 178 13.74 -11.96 -0.48
N VAL A 179 13.50 -10.71 -0.80
CA VAL A 179 14.26 -9.55 -0.32
C VAL A 179 13.52 -8.91 0.83
N LEU A 180 14.19 -8.73 1.95
CA LEU A 180 13.67 -8.06 3.13
C LEU A 180 13.79 -6.54 2.96
N CYS A 181 12.66 -5.84 2.98
CA CYS A 181 12.60 -4.38 2.84
C CYS A 181 12.70 -3.72 4.22
N VAL A 182 13.89 -3.70 4.80
CA VAL A 182 14.16 -2.91 6.01
C VAL A 182 14.17 -1.42 5.67
N ALA A 183 13.76 -0.58 6.61
CA ALA A 183 13.61 0.85 6.38
C ALA A 183 13.91 1.64 7.65
N ASP A 184 14.65 2.72 7.50
CA ASP A 184 14.79 3.72 8.53
C ASP A 184 13.58 4.66 8.57
N LEU A 185 13.44 5.43 9.65
CA LEU A 185 12.45 6.48 9.80
C LEU A 185 12.41 7.37 8.55
N GLY A 186 11.22 7.65 8.02
CA GLY A 186 11.04 8.53 6.85
C GLY A 186 11.40 7.91 5.51
N THR A 187 11.80 6.63 5.47
CA THR A 187 12.02 5.91 4.22
C THR A 187 10.69 5.62 3.52
N ALA A 188 10.64 5.78 2.21
CA ALA A 188 9.55 5.26 1.40
C ALA A 188 9.98 3.98 0.66
N LEU A 189 9.05 3.03 0.54
CA LEU A 189 9.14 1.90 -0.38
C LEU A 189 8.14 2.13 -1.50
N ALA A 190 8.62 2.43 -2.71
CA ALA A 190 7.79 2.43 -3.91
C ALA A 190 7.78 1.04 -4.53
N MET A 191 6.59 0.50 -4.88
CA MET A 191 6.46 -0.85 -5.42
C MET A 191 5.28 -0.98 -6.40
N ARG A 192 5.41 -1.89 -7.35
CA ARG A 192 4.32 -2.27 -8.24
C ARG A 192 3.32 -3.18 -7.51
N PRO A 193 2.00 -2.96 -7.62
CA PRO A 193 0.99 -3.80 -6.94
C PRO A 193 1.06 -5.29 -7.29
N LEU A 194 1.46 -5.63 -8.51
CA LEU A 194 1.65 -7.01 -8.95
C LEU A 194 2.95 -7.67 -8.45
N LEU A 195 3.80 -6.95 -7.71
CA LEU A 195 4.97 -7.56 -7.07
C LEU A 195 4.50 -8.50 -5.95
N LEU A 196 4.95 -9.76 -6.00
CA LEU A 196 4.69 -10.71 -4.91
C LEU A 196 5.33 -10.21 -3.62
N HIS A 197 4.53 -10.15 -2.57
CA HIS A 197 5.00 -9.69 -1.27
C HIS A 197 4.29 -10.36 -0.10
N ALA A 198 4.95 -10.33 1.04
CA ALA A 198 4.50 -10.89 2.31
C ALA A 198 5.03 -10.06 3.48
N SER A 199 4.51 -10.27 4.68
CA SER A 199 5.04 -9.63 5.89
C SER A 199 4.84 -10.55 7.10
N SER A 200 5.91 -10.87 7.81
CA SER A 200 5.84 -11.66 9.05
C SER A 200 5.17 -10.89 10.19
N LYS A 201 4.77 -11.59 11.23
CA LYS A 201 4.47 -10.96 12.51
C LYS A 201 5.73 -10.25 13.02
N SER A 202 5.55 -9.12 13.70
CA SER A 202 6.64 -8.50 14.45
C SER A 202 6.97 -9.34 15.69
N THR A 203 8.24 -9.45 16.01
CA THR A 203 8.73 -10.05 17.25
C THR A 203 9.25 -8.97 18.23
N SER A 204 9.30 -7.72 17.78
CA SER A 204 9.72 -6.58 18.59
C SER A 204 8.55 -5.98 19.40
N ASN A 205 8.90 -5.15 20.39
CA ASN A 205 7.93 -4.36 21.16
C ASN A 205 7.71 -2.95 20.58
N ARG A 206 8.44 -2.58 19.51
CA ARG A 206 8.34 -1.26 18.87
C ARG A 206 7.08 -1.19 18.00
N PRO A 207 6.41 -0.05 17.91
CA PRO A 207 5.37 0.15 16.91
C PRO A 207 6.00 0.20 15.53
N ARG A 208 5.26 -0.24 14.51
CA ARG A 208 5.61 -0.07 13.11
C ARG A 208 4.42 0.49 12.36
N ARG A 209 4.44 1.81 12.16
CA ARG A 209 3.39 2.56 11.49
C ARG A 209 3.79 2.88 10.06
N VAL A 210 2.88 2.63 9.13
CA VAL A 210 3.09 2.84 7.69
C VAL A 210 1.83 3.45 7.07
N LEU A 211 2.01 4.51 6.28
CA LEU A 211 1.01 5.02 5.35
C LEU A 211 1.27 4.43 3.97
N HIS A 212 0.29 3.71 3.43
CA HIS A 212 0.38 3.04 2.14
C HIS A 212 -0.54 3.73 1.14
N PHE A 213 0.05 4.57 0.29
CA PHE A 213 -0.63 5.23 -0.82
C PHE A 213 -0.62 4.34 -2.05
N VAL A 214 -1.68 4.46 -2.86
CA VAL A 214 -1.73 3.91 -4.22
C VAL A 214 -2.05 5.06 -5.16
N PHE A 215 -1.24 5.17 -6.21
CA PHE A 215 -1.41 6.11 -7.30
C PHE A 215 -1.80 5.34 -8.57
N GLY A 216 -2.69 5.91 -9.37
CA GLY A 216 -3.14 5.31 -10.61
C GLY A 216 -3.52 6.37 -11.64
N PRO A 217 -3.89 5.98 -12.87
CA PRO A 217 -4.29 6.92 -13.93
C PRO A 217 -5.50 7.75 -13.51
N ALA A 218 -5.57 9.01 -13.92
CA ALA A 218 -6.68 9.90 -13.55
C ALA A 218 -8.04 9.38 -14.05
N THR A 219 -8.06 8.65 -15.16
CA THR A 219 -9.27 8.05 -15.74
C THR A 219 -9.14 6.53 -15.80
N LEU A 220 -10.25 5.85 -15.53
CA LEU A 220 -10.31 4.39 -15.60
C LEU A 220 -11.04 3.94 -16.88
N PRO A 221 -10.64 2.79 -17.47
CA PRO A 221 -11.38 2.17 -18.57
C PRO A 221 -12.71 1.56 -18.10
N TRP A 222 -13.50 1.08 -19.05
CA TRP A 222 -14.76 0.33 -18.84
C TRP A 222 -15.85 1.08 -18.09
N GLY A 223 -15.83 2.42 -18.11
CA GLY A 223 -16.79 3.24 -17.36
C GLY A 223 -16.58 3.25 -15.85
N LEU A 224 -15.49 2.68 -15.35
CA LEU A 224 -15.14 2.77 -13.94
C LEU A 224 -14.73 4.19 -13.55
N ALA A 225 -15.03 4.56 -12.30
CA ALA A 225 -14.52 5.76 -11.65
C ALA A 225 -13.89 5.38 -10.30
N TRP A 226 -12.87 6.12 -9.88
CA TRP A 226 -12.27 5.94 -8.56
C TRP A 226 -13.26 6.31 -7.46
N SER A 227 -13.28 5.54 -6.38
CA SER A 227 -14.13 5.82 -5.21
C SER A 227 -13.81 7.18 -4.58
N LYS A 228 -12.52 7.51 -4.45
CA LYS A 228 -12.02 8.80 -3.97
C LYS A 228 -10.66 9.04 -4.60
N ALA A 229 -10.56 10.02 -5.47
CA ALA A 229 -9.29 10.43 -6.04
C ALA A 229 -8.92 11.82 -5.53
N VAL A 230 -7.63 12.07 -5.36
CA VAL A 230 -7.10 13.42 -5.17
C VAL A 230 -6.74 13.92 -6.56
N LEU A 231 -7.66 14.70 -7.12
CA LEU A 231 -7.45 15.41 -8.37
C LEU A 231 -6.59 16.64 -8.07
N SER A 232 -5.47 16.76 -8.73
CA SER A 232 -4.61 17.95 -8.72
C SER A 232 -5.19 19.05 -9.59
#